data_d117530d4ae1631f7cb205005577477c
#
_entry.id   d117530d4ae1631f7cb205005577477c
#
_cell.length_a   1.000
_cell.length_b   1.000
_cell.length_c   1.000
_cell.angle_alpha   90.00
_cell.angle_beta   90.00
_cell.angle_gamma   90.00
#
_symmetry.space_group_name_H-M   'P 1'
#
loop_
_entity.id
_entity.type
_entity.pdbx_description
1 polymer ?
#
loop_
_entity_poly.entity_id
_entity_poly.type
_entity_poly.pdbx_seq_one_letter_code
_entity_poly.pdbx_strand_id
1 'polypeptide(L)'
;MRTPVSGLARWVCGWAPALGLVTPASARPMGVSALVRARDEEAWIEPSLRSLEGFADEIVLVDNGSSDSTVERARALVGRLGLEVRIDSAPGLDHTALSNRVLELARFRWLIRWDADCVAHTAGPNALRELRRRLLELPPWRHVCIHPAAVEVAGDLFHRVPEIAVRYDAHVVTYSPALRYETAVTRAGGRPIAIEFLRLPRYYAIERWPTPAIFHVSVKPAWRMLLRHFWLEWWAERPAMSLQEYALQRARKEWGAANLDDAAATFTARYCRRLVPFDPAPYGGYPALLAPALAERRFHVLYADGAIVGRSDVGPRA
;
A
#
# COMPACT_ATOMS: atom_id res chain seq x y z
N MET A 1 21.86 -6.48 11.21
CA MET A 1 21.26 -5.36 11.95
C MET A 1 22.20 -4.16 11.87
N ARG A 2 21.83 -3.08 11.17
CA ARG A 2 22.58 -1.82 11.26
C ARG A 2 22.08 -1.07 12.49
N THR A 3 23.00 -0.62 13.34
CA THR A 3 22.69 0.23 14.49
C THR A 3 21.84 1.42 14.05
N PRO A 4 20.76 1.75 14.77
CA PRO A 4 19.99 2.96 14.46
C PRO A 4 20.93 4.16 14.56
N VAL A 5 21.06 4.88 13.46
CA VAL A 5 21.84 6.13 13.43
C VAL A 5 21.20 7.08 14.44
N SER A 6 21.97 7.58 15.39
CA SER A 6 21.47 8.51 16.42
C SER A 6 20.78 9.72 15.75
N GLY A 7 19.75 10.28 16.39
CA GLY A 7 19.06 11.48 15.90
C GLY A 7 20.02 12.64 15.62
N LEU A 8 21.07 12.77 16.43
CA LEU A 8 22.13 13.77 16.25
C LEU A 8 22.89 13.57 14.92
N ALA A 9 23.27 12.33 14.57
CA ALA A 9 23.97 12.05 13.32
C ALA A 9 23.08 12.37 12.09
N ARG A 10 21.79 12.10 12.16
CA ARG A 10 20.84 12.50 11.09
C ARG A 10 20.67 14.02 11.03
N TRP A 11 20.63 14.69 12.17
CA TRP A 11 20.54 16.14 12.22
C TRP A 11 21.77 16.80 11.58
N VAL A 12 22.97 16.37 11.94
CA VAL A 12 24.23 16.88 11.32
C VAL A 12 24.28 16.58 9.82
N CYS A 13 23.99 15.37 9.41
CA CYS A 13 23.96 15.00 7.98
C CYS A 13 22.85 15.73 7.21
N GLY A 14 21.76 16.16 7.85
CA GLY A 14 20.66 16.90 7.24
C GLY A 14 21.06 18.25 6.61
N TRP A 15 22.19 18.82 7.02
CA TRP A 15 22.76 20.04 6.42
C TRP A 15 23.56 19.80 5.15
N ALA A 16 23.93 18.54 4.85
CA ALA A 16 24.74 18.21 3.67
C ALA A 16 24.17 18.77 2.33
N PRO A 17 22.83 18.76 2.08
CA PRO A 17 22.30 19.38 0.86
C PRO A 17 22.44 20.91 0.84
N ALA A 18 22.29 21.57 1.99
CA ALA A 18 22.44 23.02 2.10
C ALA A 18 23.89 23.46 1.86
N LEU A 19 24.84 22.58 2.19
CA LEU A 19 26.29 22.80 1.99
C LEU A 19 26.78 22.34 0.60
N GLY A 20 25.87 21.92 -0.30
CA GLY A 20 26.24 21.43 -1.63
C GLY A 20 26.95 20.06 -1.66
N LEU A 21 27.01 19.34 -0.54
CA LEU A 21 27.66 18.03 -0.42
C LEU A 21 26.84 16.88 -1.05
N VAL A 22 25.55 17.11 -1.30
CA VAL A 22 24.64 16.18 -1.97
C VAL A 22 23.68 16.97 -2.87
N THR A 23 23.14 16.32 -3.89
CA THR A 23 22.15 16.92 -4.80
C THR A 23 20.95 17.45 -3.99
N PRO A 24 20.60 18.75 -4.10
CA PRO A 24 19.48 19.32 -3.37
C PRO A 24 18.15 18.78 -3.90
N ALA A 25 17.12 18.79 -3.05
CA ALA A 25 15.77 18.38 -3.42
C ALA A 25 15.20 19.19 -4.60
N SER A 26 15.62 20.45 -4.72
CA SER A 26 15.23 21.37 -5.82
C SER A 26 15.78 21.01 -7.20
N ALA A 27 16.64 19.99 -7.33
CA ALA A 27 17.11 19.51 -8.62
C ALA A 27 15.99 18.91 -9.51
N ARG A 28 14.84 18.58 -8.91
CA ARG A 28 13.63 18.18 -9.66
C ARG A 28 12.54 19.25 -9.60
N PRO A 29 11.64 19.30 -10.61
CA PRO A 29 10.50 20.21 -10.61
C PRO A 29 9.66 20.06 -9.35
N MET A 30 9.05 21.17 -8.90
CA MET A 30 8.09 21.17 -7.81
C MET A 30 6.89 20.34 -8.23
N GLY A 31 6.43 19.45 -7.34
CA GLY A 31 5.29 18.59 -7.56
C GLY A 31 5.43 17.26 -6.85
N VAL A 32 4.38 16.44 -6.95
CA VAL A 32 4.26 15.12 -6.32
C VAL A 32 4.02 14.06 -7.38
N SER A 33 4.86 13.04 -7.42
CA SER A 33 4.64 11.81 -8.19
C SER A 33 4.06 10.73 -7.27
N ALA A 34 2.90 10.20 -7.61
CA ALA A 34 2.35 9.01 -6.96
C ALA A 34 2.88 7.74 -7.64
N LEU A 35 3.60 6.93 -6.88
CA LEU A 35 4.24 5.69 -7.30
C LEU A 35 3.30 4.52 -7.03
N VAL A 36 2.54 4.09 -8.04
CA VAL A 36 1.51 3.07 -7.92
C VAL A 36 1.97 1.76 -8.55
N ARG A 37 1.93 0.69 -7.77
CA ARG A 37 2.14 -0.67 -8.26
C ARG A 37 0.81 -1.40 -8.22
N ALA A 38 0.45 -2.05 -9.31
CA ALA A 38 -0.81 -2.75 -9.40
C ALA A 38 -0.63 -4.19 -9.89
N ARG A 39 -1.44 -5.09 -9.35
CA ARG A 39 -1.71 -6.42 -9.88
C ARG A 39 -3.04 -6.92 -9.35
N ASP A 40 -4.00 -7.15 -10.25
CA ASP A 40 -5.33 -7.67 -9.94
C ASP A 40 -6.06 -6.84 -8.84
N GLU A 41 -6.15 -5.53 -9.02
CA GLU A 41 -6.75 -4.56 -8.10
C GLU A 41 -8.00 -3.86 -8.68
N GLU A 42 -8.73 -4.52 -9.58
CA GLU A 42 -9.90 -3.96 -10.26
C GLU A 42 -10.95 -3.37 -9.31
N ALA A 43 -11.08 -3.94 -8.10
CA ALA A 43 -12.05 -3.49 -7.12
C ALA A 43 -11.76 -2.08 -6.58
N TRP A 44 -10.49 -1.70 -6.48
CA TRP A 44 -10.06 -0.50 -5.76
C TRP A 44 -9.26 0.49 -6.60
N ILE A 45 -8.75 0.10 -7.77
CA ILE A 45 -7.86 0.95 -8.57
C ILE A 45 -8.52 2.30 -8.94
N GLU A 46 -9.80 2.32 -9.28
CA GLU A 46 -10.48 3.56 -9.66
C GLU A 46 -10.63 4.54 -8.49
N PRO A 47 -11.27 4.21 -7.35
CA PRO A 47 -11.35 5.12 -6.21
C PRO A 47 -9.97 5.47 -5.65
N SER A 48 -9.00 4.57 -5.72
CA SER A 48 -7.62 4.80 -5.31
C SER A 48 -6.97 5.93 -6.12
N LEU A 49 -6.95 5.82 -7.45
CA LEU A 49 -6.33 6.83 -8.32
C LEU A 49 -7.08 8.17 -8.27
N ARG A 50 -8.42 8.16 -8.23
CA ARG A 50 -9.23 9.38 -8.05
C ARG A 50 -8.93 10.10 -6.75
N SER A 51 -8.60 9.40 -5.69
CA SER A 51 -8.31 10.00 -4.40
C SER A 51 -7.00 10.79 -4.36
N LEU A 52 -6.17 10.68 -5.39
CA LEU A 52 -4.92 11.42 -5.55
C LEU A 52 -5.10 12.80 -6.20
N GLU A 53 -6.30 13.13 -6.71
CA GLU A 53 -6.60 14.46 -7.25
C GLU A 53 -6.41 15.56 -6.19
N GLY A 54 -5.76 16.66 -6.59
CA GLY A 54 -5.42 17.76 -5.68
C GLY A 54 -4.24 17.49 -4.74
N PHE A 55 -3.73 16.26 -4.72
CA PHE A 55 -2.50 15.91 -4.01
C PHE A 55 -1.33 15.65 -4.96
N ALA A 56 -1.49 14.79 -5.95
CA ALA A 56 -0.45 14.44 -6.91
C ALA A 56 -0.51 15.31 -8.18
N ASP A 57 0.61 15.49 -8.85
CA ASP A 57 0.74 16.12 -10.18
C ASP A 57 0.85 15.06 -11.28
N GLU A 58 1.37 13.88 -10.92
CA GLU A 58 1.35 12.71 -11.80
C GLU A 58 1.09 11.44 -11.00
N ILE A 59 0.48 10.47 -11.67
CA ILE A 59 0.44 9.06 -11.26
C ILE A 59 1.33 8.27 -12.21
N VAL A 60 2.31 7.56 -11.66
CA VAL A 60 3.10 6.55 -12.36
C VAL A 60 2.60 5.20 -11.90
N LEU A 61 1.79 4.55 -12.72
CA LEU A 61 1.28 3.20 -12.46
C LEU A 61 2.10 2.20 -13.24
N VAL A 62 2.65 1.20 -12.55
CA VAL A 62 3.28 0.05 -13.21
C VAL A 62 2.49 -1.22 -12.87
N ASP A 63 1.92 -1.81 -13.92
CA ASP A 63 1.17 -3.06 -13.84
C ASP A 63 2.11 -4.27 -13.90
N ASN A 64 1.98 -5.16 -12.92
CA ASN A 64 2.77 -6.41 -12.86
C ASN A 64 2.00 -7.61 -13.42
N GLY A 65 1.35 -7.43 -14.56
CA GLY A 65 0.63 -8.50 -15.26
C GLY A 65 -0.71 -8.83 -14.62
N SER A 66 -1.57 -7.83 -14.44
CA SER A 66 -2.96 -8.03 -14.03
C SER A 66 -3.72 -8.88 -15.05
N SER A 67 -4.55 -9.77 -14.55
CA SER A 67 -5.43 -10.64 -15.34
C SER A 67 -6.90 -10.22 -15.29
N ASP A 68 -7.22 -9.25 -14.43
CA ASP A 68 -8.54 -8.63 -14.26
C ASP A 68 -8.65 -7.28 -14.99
N SER A 69 -9.70 -6.50 -14.73
CA SER A 69 -9.93 -5.19 -15.36
C SER A 69 -9.10 -4.03 -14.77
N THR A 70 -8.04 -4.31 -13.99
CA THR A 70 -7.22 -3.26 -13.32
C THR A 70 -6.68 -2.24 -14.32
N VAL A 71 -6.02 -2.70 -15.38
CA VAL A 71 -5.38 -1.82 -16.38
C VAL A 71 -6.41 -1.06 -17.20
N GLU A 72 -7.51 -1.70 -17.56
CA GLU A 72 -8.61 -1.07 -18.29
C GLU A 72 -9.23 0.08 -17.48
N ARG A 73 -9.55 -0.17 -16.21
CA ARG A 73 -10.09 0.85 -15.29
C ARG A 73 -9.12 2.00 -15.07
N ALA A 74 -7.83 1.72 -14.92
CA ALA A 74 -6.81 2.76 -14.80
C ALA A 74 -6.70 3.60 -16.09
N ARG A 75 -6.72 2.97 -17.28
CA ARG A 75 -6.69 3.66 -18.58
C ARG A 75 -7.92 4.56 -18.78
N ALA A 76 -9.08 4.14 -18.30
CA ALA A 76 -10.29 4.95 -18.38
C ALA A 76 -10.18 6.30 -17.63
N LEU A 77 -9.21 6.46 -16.73
CA LEU A 77 -8.96 7.69 -15.98
C LEU A 77 -7.96 8.63 -16.68
N VAL A 78 -7.22 8.16 -17.68
CA VAL A 78 -6.27 8.98 -18.43
C VAL A 78 -7.01 10.13 -19.11
N GLY A 79 -6.55 11.36 -18.87
CA GLY A 79 -7.19 12.58 -19.38
C GLY A 79 -8.52 12.98 -18.73
N ARG A 80 -8.98 12.21 -17.71
CA ARG A 80 -10.21 12.52 -16.96
C ARG A 80 -9.94 13.05 -15.56
N LEU A 81 -8.74 12.78 -15.02
CA LEU A 81 -8.28 13.34 -13.76
C LEU A 81 -7.57 14.67 -14.03
N GLY A 82 -7.61 15.58 -13.05
CA GLY A 82 -6.89 16.87 -13.10
C GLY A 82 -5.36 16.73 -12.94
N LEU A 83 -4.79 15.55 -13.24
CA LEU A 83 -3.39 15.22 -13.16
C LEU A 83 -2.98 14.24 -14.27
N GLU A 84 -1.69 14.14 -14.55
CA GLU A 84 -1.18 13.20 -15.56
C GLU A 84 -1.17 11.76 -15.02
N VAL A 85 -1.73 10.82 -15.79
CA VAL A 85 -1.70 9.38 -15.50
C VAL A 85 -0.85 8.68 -16.56
N ARG A 86 0.27 8.09 -16.14
CA ARG A 86 1.15 7.28 -16.97
C ARG A 86 1.09 5.83 -16.53
N ILE A 87 0.84 4.94 -17.47
CA ILE A 87 0.72 3.50 -17.22
C ILE A 87 1.82 2.79 -17.97
N ASP A 88 2.64 2.04 -17.25
CA ASP A 88 3.68 1.14 -17.76
C ASP A 88 3.32 -0.31 -17.40
N SER A 89 3.89 -1.26 -18.12
CA SER A 89 3.67 -2.69 -17.90
C SER A 89 5.00 -3.40 -17.68
N ALA A 90 5.10 -4.13 -16.60
CA ALA A 90 6.31 -4.86 -16.21
C ALA A 90 5.97 -6.22 -15.59
N PRO A 91 5.35 -7.13 -16.39
CA PRO A 91 4.92 -8.42 -15.90
C PRO A 91 6.11 -9.27 -15.43
N GLY A 92 5.96 -9.94 -14.30
CA GLY A 92 6.97 -10.86 -13.78
C GLY A 92 8.13 -10.22 -13.04
N LEU A 93 8.19 -8.90 -12.90
CA LEU A 93 9.16 -8.28 -12.00
C LEU A 93 8.89 -8.69 -10.56
N ASP A 94 9.95 -8.92 -9.80
CA ASP A 94 9.81 -9.07 -8.36
C ASP A 94 9.38 -7.72 -7.72
N HIS A 95 8.90 -7.79 -6.50
CA HIS A 95 8.30 -6.65 -5.83
C HIS A 95 9.26 -5.46 -5.70
N THR A 96 10.52 -5.70 -5.39
CA THR A 96 11.55 -4.68 -5.24
C THR A 96 11.97 -4.08 -6.58
N ALA A 97 12.10 -4.90 -7.61
CA ALA A 97 12.36 -4.44 -8.98
C ALA A 97 11.21 -3.56 -9.48
N LEU A 98 9.97 -3.94 -9.21
CA LEU A 98 8.78 -3.15 -9.54
C LEU A 98 8.78 -1.80 -8.83
N SER A 99 9.14 -1.76 -7.54
CA SER A 99 9.24 -0.52 -6.76
C SER A 99 10.33 0.40 -7.28
N ASN A 100 11.47 -0.14 -7.67
CA ASN A 100 12.53 0.64 -8.28
C ASN A 100 12.13 1.14 -9.67
N ARG A 101 11.37 0.35 -10.44
CA ARG A 101 10.86 0.78 -11.75
C ARG A 101 9.94 2.00 -11.65
N VAL A 102 8.98 2.02 -10.72
CA VAL A 102 8.10 3.20 -10.53
C VAL A 102 8.90 4.40 -10.02
N LEU A 103 9.93 4.18 -9.19
CA LEU A 103 10.82 5.23 -8.69
C LEU A 103 11.62 5.89 -9.82
N GLU A 104 12.13 5.12 -10.77
CA GLU A 104 12.87 5.60 -11.95
C GLU A 104 12.01 6.46 -12.88
N LEU A 105 10.74 6.07 -13.05
CA LEU A 105 9.80 6.74 -13.95
C LEU A 105 9.27 8.07 -13.38
N ALA A 106 9.39 8.32 -12.09
CA ALA A 106 8.89 9.51 -11.42
C ALA A 106 9.69 10.77 -11.82
N ARG A 107 9.00 11.93 -11.96
CA ARG A 107 9.61 13.17 -12.45
C ARG A 107 9.68 14.28 -11.41
N PHE A 108 8.78 14.28 -10.44
CA PHE A 108 8.66 15.40 -9.51
C PHE A 108 9.53 15.23 -8.25
N ARG A 109 9.63 16.33 -7.48
CA ARG A 109 10.45 16.44 -6.28
C ARG A 109 9.98 15.53 -5.16
N TRP A 110 8.67 15.39 -4.99
CA TRP A 110 8.06 14.58 -3.94
C TRP A 110 7.52 13.27 -4.51
N LEU A 111 7.76 12.18 -3.84
CA LEU A 111 7.35 10.86 -4.25
C LEU A 111 6.50 10.26 -3.14
N ILE A 112 5.28 9.84 -3.43
CA ILE A 112 4.48 9.04 -2.51
C ILE A 112 4.43 7.60 -2.99
N ARG A 113 4.82 6.65 -2.12
CA ARG A 113 4.49 5.25 -2.34
C ARG A 113 2.99 5.07 -2.10
N TRP A 114 2.30 4.57 -3.10
CA TRP A 114 0.86 4.41 -3.07
C TRP A 114 0.46 2.99 -3.47
N ASP A 115 -0.21 2.27 -2.57
CA ASP A 115 -0.75 0.96 -2.88
C ASP A 115 -2.11 1.13 -3.59
N ALA A 116 -2.38 0.31 -4.61
CA ALA A 116 -3.54 0.45 -5.48
C ALA A 116 -4.90 0.22 -4.78
N ASP A 117 -4.88 -0.19 -3.53
CA ASP A 117 -6.01 -0.35 -2.62
C ASP A 117 -6.04 0.71 -1.48
N CYS A 118 -5.26 1.79 -1.62
CA CYS A 118 -5.36 2.96 -0.74
C CYS A 118 -6.37 3.97 -1.32
N VAL A 119 -7.24 4.50 -0.46
CA VAL A 119 -8.20 5.56 -0.82
C VAL A 119 -8.10 6.68 0.20
N ALA A 120 -7.86 7.91 -0.27
CA ALA A 120 -7.69 9.05 0.63
C ALA A 120 -8.95 9.90 0.76
N HIS A 121 -9.02 10.66 1.85
CA HIS A 121 -9.95 11.78 1.97
C HIS A 121 -9.57 12.88 0.97
N THR A 122 -10.51 13.30 0.15
CA THR A 122 -10.34 14.38 -0.83
C THR A 122 -10.86 15.73 -0.34
N ALA A 123 -11.61 15.74 0.77
CA ALA A 123 -12.19 16.94 1.37
C ALA A 123 -12.15 16.90 2.91
N GLY A 124 -12.43 18.03 3.53
CA GLY A 124 -12.44 18.18 4.99
C GLY A 124 -11.04 18.29 5.62
N PRO A 125 -10.95 18.25 6.95
CA PRO A 125 -9.70 18.45 7.70
C PRO A 125 -8.70 17.28 7.51
N ASN A 126 -9.19 16.12 7.15
CA ASN A 126 -8.35 14.93 6.87
C ASN A 126 -7.96 14.80 5.39
N ALA A 127 -8.27 15.79 4.55
CA ALA A 127 -7.94 15.71 3.13
C ALA A 127 -6.43 15.56 2.90
N LEU A 128 -6.04 14.66 2.00
CA LEU A 128 -4.63 14.40 1.68
C LEU A 128 -3.91 15.66 1.14
N ARG A 129 -4.64 16.59 0.52
CA ARG A 129 -4.11 17.90 0.08
C ARG A 129 -3.48 18.72 1.21
N GLU A 130 -3.84 18.51 2.47
CA GLU A 130 -3.21 19.20 3.60
C GLU A 130 -1.75 18.76 3.78
N LEU A 131 -1.45 17.48 3.48
CA LEU A 131 -0.08 17.02 3.41
C LEU A 131 0.68 17.71 2.26
N ARG A 132 0.04 17.86 1.07
CA ARG A 132 0.64 18.61 -0.04
C ARG A 132 1.02 20.03 0.35
N ARG A 133 0.13 20.76 1.03
CA ARG A 133 0.41 22.13 1.52
C ARG A 133 1.67 22.13 2.39
N ARG A 134 1.78 21.19 3.35
CA ARG A 134 2.98 21.04 4.18
C ARG A 134 4.25 20.76 3.35
N LEU A 135 4.16 19.91 2.32
CA LEU A 135 5.32 19.61 1.45
C LEU A 135 5.83 20.86 0.75
N LEU A 136 4.94 21.70 0.25
CA LEU A 136 5.29 22.92 -0.48
C LEU A 136 5.94 24.00 0.40
N GLU A 137 5.70 23.97 1.72
CA GLU A 137 6.30 24.88 2.70
C GLU A 137 7.73 24.46 3.13
N LEU A 138 8.17 23.25 2.78
CA LEU A 138 9.49 22.74 3.17
C LEU A 138 10.61 23.44 2.40
N PRO A 139 11.74 23.74 3.06
CA PRO A 139 12.89 24.33 2.37
C PRO A 139 13.34 23.52 1.14
N PRO A 140 13.67 24.15 0.02
CA PRO A 140 13.95 23.48 -1.26
C PRO A 140 15.19 22.57 -1.23
N TRP A 141 16.06 22.74 -0.25
CA TRP A 141 17.25 21.90 -0.06
C TRP A 141 17.00 20.69 0.84
N ARG A 142 15.93 20.71 1.66
CA ARG A 142 15.70 19.72 2.72
C ARG A 142 15.17 18.40 2.16
N HIS A 143 15.83 17.32 2.56
CA HIS A 143 15.35 15.97 2.29
C HIS A 143 14.58 15.43 3.50
N VAL A 144 13.36 14.97 3.27
CA VAL A 144 12.50 14.39 4.31
C VAL A 144 11.85 13.10 3.82
N CYS A 145 11.57 12.23 4.78
CA CYS A 145 10.68 11.09 4.62
C CYS A 145 9.56 11.25 5.65
N ILE A 146 8.35 11.48 5.18
CA ILE A 146 7.15 11.64 6.01
C ILE A 146 6.35 10.35 5.92
N HIS A 147 6.01 9.76 7.07
CA HIS A 147 5.13 8.61 7.17
C HIS A 147 3.71 9.08 7.51
N PRO A 148 2.79 9.13 6.53
CA PRO A 148 1.40 9.47 6.80
C PRO A 148 0.69 8.32 7.52
N ALA A 149 -0.29 8.68 8.35
CA ALA A 149 -1.18 7.73 8.97
C ALA A 149 -2.12 7.11 7.92
N ALA A 150 -2.18 5.79 7.88
CA ALA A 150 -3.12 5.02 7.07
C ALA A 150 -4.02 4.18 7.98
N VAL A 151 -5.32 4.34 7.84
CA VAL A 151 -6.35 3.59 8.56
C VAL A 151 -6.54 2.24 7.89
N GLU A 152 -6.48 1.15 8.64
CA GLU A 152 -6.62 -0.20 8.11
C GLU A 152 -8.06 -0.69 8.20
N VAL A 153 -8.65 -1.11 7.09
CA VAL A 153 -9.89 -1.87 7.05
C VAL A 153 -9.65 -3.24 6.40
N ALA A 154 -10.29 -4.29 6.91
CA ALA A 154 -9.96 -5.64 6.55
C ALA A 154 -11.16 -6.59 6.58
N GLY A 155 -11.18 -7.56 5.67
CA GLY A 155 -12.28 -8.50 5.52
C GLY A 155 -13.43 -7.92 4.69
N ASP A 156 -14.00 -6.84 5.17
CA ASP A 156 -14.91 -5.93 4.46
C ASP A 156 -14.63 -4.48 4.90
N LEU A 157 -15.49 -3.54 4.51
CA LEU A 157 -15.33 -2.12 4.91
C LEU A 157 -15.77 -1.83 6.34
N PHE A 158 -16.42 -2.77 7.04
CA PHE A 158 -17.02 -2.57 8.37
C PHE A 158 -16.21 -3.24 9.49
N HIS A 159 -15.06 -3.83 9.14
CA HIS A 159 -14.20 -4.57 10.08
C HIS A 159 -12.73 -4.19 9.94
N ARG A 160 -11.97 -4.53 10.98
CA ARG A 160 -10.50 -4.41 11.01
C ARG A 160 -9.87 -5.55 11.79
N VAL A 161 -8.57 -5.73 11.66
CA VAL A 161 -7.80 -6.58 12.58
C VAL A 161 -7.67 -5.89 13.94
N PRO A 162 -7.77 -6.63 15.08
CA PRO A 162 -7.74 -6.01 16.42
C PRO A 162 -6.49 -5.21 16.70
N GLU A 163 -5.34 -5.71 16.27
CA GLU A 163 -4.01 -5.22 16.63
C GLU A 163 -3.61 -3.95 15.87
N ILE A 164 -4.26 -3.67 14.74
CA ILE A 164 -3.84 -2.60 13.83
C ILE A 164 -5.05 -1.76 13.43
N ALA A 165 -5.12 -0.53 13.95
CA ALA A 165 -6.09 0.46 13.50
C ALA A 165 -5.46 1.50 12.56
N VAL A 166 -4.22 1.90 12.83
CA VAL A 166 -3.48 2.90 12.05
C VAL A 166 -2.05 2.41 11.81
N ARG A 167 -1.58 2.54 10.57
CA ARG A 167 -0.24 2.18 10.13
C ARG A 167 0.53 3.42 9.66
N TYR A 168 1.86 3.30 9.65
CA TYR A 168 2.80 4.34 9.17
C TYR A 168 3.82 3.74 8.20
N ASP A 169 3.45 2.73 7.42
CA ASP A 169 4.30 2.06 6.45
C ASP A 169 4.30 2.73 5.07
N ALA A 170 3.27 3.50 4.74
CA ALA A 170 3.34 4.43 3.61
C ALA A 170 4.38 5.52 3.85
N HIS A 171 4.93 6.08 2.79
CA HIS A 171 5.86 7.20 2.91
C HIS A 171 5.74 8.18 1.75
N VAL A 172 5.91 9.45 2.08
CA VAL A 172 6.17 10.54 1.15
C VAL A 172 7.63 10.94 1.33
N VAL A 173 8.39 10.92 0.26
CA VAL A 173 9.83 11.15 0.33
C VAL A 173 10.26 12.18 -0.72
N THR A 174 11.20 13.05 -0.35
CA THR A 174 11.88 13.90 -1.31
C THR A 174 12.74 13.03 -2.22
N TYR A 175 12.74 13.29 -3.53
CA TYR A 175 13.62 12.56 -4.44
C TYR A 175 15.09 12.79 -4.15
N SER A 176 15.87 11.74 -4.28
CA SER A 176 17.33 11.75 -4.35
C SER A 176 17.78 10.60 -5.27
N PRO A 177 18.83 10.77 -6.07
CA PRO A 177 19.38 9.69 -6.89
C PRO A 177 19.93 8.51 -6.07
N ALA A 178 20.11 8.70 -4.76
CA ALA A 178 20.56 7.66 -3.85
C ALA A 178 19.41 6.81 -3.24
N LEU A 179 18.15 7.14 -3.56
CA LEU A 179 16.99 6.35 -3.15
C LEU A 179 16.93 5.05 -3.94
N ARG A 180 16.68 3.97 -3.22
CA ARG A 180 16.37 2.67 -3.83
C ARG A 180 15.59 1.78 -2.85
N TYR A 181 14.76 0.93 -3.39
CA TYR A 181 14.14 -0.14 -2.63
C TYR A 181 15.09 -1.34 -2.56
N GLU A 182 15.15 -1.96 -1.40
CA GLU A 182 15.93 -3.17 -1.13
C GLU A 182 15.03 -4.21 -0.45
N THR A 183 15.36 -5.49 -0.61
CA THR A 183 14.71 -6.60 0.08
C THR A 183 15.58 -7.08 1.21
N ALA A 184 14.98 -7.36 2.36
CA ALA A 184 15.61 -8.12 3.43
C ALA A 184 14.77 -9.35 3.75
N VAL A 185 15.42 -10.47 4.08
CA VAL A 185 14.74 -11.65 4.60
C VAL A 185 14.86 -11.64 6.12
N THR A 186 13.73 -11.80 6.79
CA THR A 186 13.62 -11.91 8.25
C THR A 186 12.77 -13.12 8.63
N ARG A 187 12.46 -13.28 9.90
CA ARG A 187 11.59 -14.38 10.37
C ARG A 187 10.38 -13.82 11.13
N ALA A 188 9.20 -14.35 10.81
CA ALA A 188 7.96 -14.09 11.55
C ALA A 188 7.29 -15.42 11.86
N GLY A 189 6.98 -15.68 13.15
CA GLY A 189 6.42 -16.97 13.57
C GLY A 189 7.29 -18.17 13.20
N GLY A 190 8.63 -17.99 13.19
CA GLY A 190 9.57 -19.04 12.79
C GLY A 190 9.77 -19.23 11.28
N ARG A 191 8.96 -18.59 10.43
CA ARG A 191 9.00 -18.70 8.96
C ARG A 191 9.84 -17.58 8.36
N PRO A 192 10.62 -17.84 7.28
CA PRO A 192 11.30 -16.78 6.55
C PRO A 192 10.27 -15.93 5.83
N ILE A 193 10.39 -14.61 5.92
CA ILE A 193 9.58 -13.66 5.16
C ILE A 193 10.48 -12.63 4.51
N ALA A 194 10.19 -12.28 3.26
CA ALA A 194 10.84 -11.17 2.57
C ALA A 194 10.06 -9.88 2.86
N ILE A 195 10.78 -8.84 3.20
CA ILE A 195 10.23 -7.49 3.39
C ILE A 195 10.98 -6.50 2.50
N GLU A 196 10.22 -5.62 1.89
CA GLU A 196 10.77 -4.49 1.14
C GLU A 196 10.90 -3.28 2.05
N PHE A 197 11.95 -2.51 1.84
CA PHE A 197 12.12 -1.22 2.50
C PHE A 197 12.81 -0.22 1.58
N LEU A 198 12.48 1.06 1.76
CA LEU A 198 13.18 2.15 1.09
C LEU A 198 14.48 2.45 1.84
N ARG A 199 15.62 2.34 1.14
CA ARG A 199 16.90 2.75 1.69
C ARG A 199 17.02 4.27 1.67
N LEU A 200 16.95 4.86 2.85
CA LEU A 200 17.09 6.30 3.04
C LEU A 200 18.55 6.66 3.37
N PRO A 201 19.17 7.59 2.61
CA PRO A 201 20.43 8.22 3.00
C PRO A 201 20.35 8.90 4.38
N ARG A 202 21.51 9.09 5.03
CA ARG A 202 21.55 9.63 6.39
C ARG A 202 21.09 11.09 6.50
N TYR A 203 21.09 11.84 5.42
CA TYR A 203 20.67 13.23 5.38
C TYR A 203 19.14 13.42 5.31
N TYR A 204 18.36 12.35 5.31
CA TYR A 204 16.89 12.46 5.40
C TYR A 204 16.44 12.65 6.84
N ALA A 205 15.64 13.69 7.08
CA ALA A 205 14.81 13.76 8.26
C ALA A 205 13.64 12.77 8.15
N ILE A 206 13.27 12.13 9.26
CA ILE A 206 12.15 11.19 9.28
C ILE A 206 11.09 11.78 10.18
N GLU A 207 9.87 11.91 9.67
CA GLU A 207 8.73 12.53 10.33
C GLU A 207 7.50 11.63 10.22
N ARG A 208 6.55 11.78 11.14
CA ARG A 208 5.21 11.20 11.05
C ARG A 208 4.20 12.30 10.79
N TRP A 209 3.21 11.99 9.96
CA TRP A 209 2.04 12.84 9.78
C TRP A 209 0.82 12.09 10.33
N PRO A 210 0.31 12.48 11.51
CA PRO A 210 -0.67 11.69 12.25
C PRO A 210 -2.10 11.82 11.73
N THR A 211 -2.37 12.79 10.82
CA THR A 211 -3.70 12.98 10.26
C THR A 211 -4.14 11.74 9.49
N PRO A 212 -5.29 11.12 9.80
CA PRO A 212 -5.74 9.88 9.19
C PRO A 212 -6.38 10.15 7.83
N ALA A 213 -5.56 10.54 6.85
CA ALA A 213 -6.01 10.92 5.51
C ALA A 213 -6.22 9.73 4.58
N ILE A 214 -5.57 8.60 4.84
CA ILE A 214 -5.52 7.45 3.93
C ILE A 214 -6.22 6.27 4.58
N PHE A 215 -7.07 5.58 3.82
CA PHE A 215 -7.62 4.28 4.16
C PHE A 215 -6.93 3.22 3.29
N HIS A 216 -6.29 2.25 3.91
CA HIS A 216 -5.79 1.06 3.24
C HIS A 216 -6.89 0.00 3.27
N VAL A 217 -7.49 -0.23 2.11
CA VAL A 217 -8.64 -1.12 1.97
C VAL A 217 -8.14 -2.53 1.68
N SER A 218 -7.75 -3.24 2.74
CA SER A 218 -7.26 -4.63 2.65
C SER A 218 -8.41 -5.63 2.45
N VAL A 219 -9.32 -5.29 1.50
CA VAL A 219 -10.53 -6.04 1.19
C VAL A 219 -10.42 -6.57 -0.23
N LYS A 220 -10.14 -7.87 -0.36
CA LYS A 220 -9.83 -8.53 -1.63
C LYS A 220 -10.65 -9.81 -1.77
N PRO A 221 -10.87 -10.33 -3.01
CA PRO A 221 -11.44 -11.66 -3.21
C PRO A 221 -10.69 -12.73 -2.41
N ALA A 222 -11.38 -13.78 -1.99
CA ALA A 222 -10.84 -14.83 -1.13
C ALA A 222 -9.53 -15.45 -1.66
N TRP A 223 -9.47 -15.73 -2.97
CA TRP A 223 -8.26 -16.28 -3.59
C TRP A 223 -7.06 -15.33 -3.49
N ARG A 224 -7.28 -14.01 -3.63
CA ARG A 224 -6.23 -13.00 -3.47
C ARG A 224 -5.75 -12.91 -2.03
N MET A 225 -6.66 -13.01 -1.05
CA MET A 225 -6.30 -13.03 0.36
C MET A 225 -5.41 -14.23 0.70
N LEU A 226 -5.76 -15.42 0.17
CA LEU A 226 -4.94 -16.63 0.32
C LEU A 226 -3.53 -16.45 -0.26
N LEU A 227 -3.43 -15.98 -1.51
CA LEU A 227 -2.14 -15.77 -2.16
C LEU A 227 -1.30 -14.74 -1.42
N ARG A 228 -1.91 -13.62 -0.96
CA ARG A 228 -1.21 -12.60 -0.19
C ARG A 228 -0.68 -13.14 1.15
N HIS A 229 -1.41 -14.05 1.79
CA HIS A 229 -0.99 -14.67 3.05
C HIS A 229 0.33 -15.43 2.90
N PHE A 230 0.50 -16.17 1.82
CA PHE A 230 1.72 -16.96 1.59
C PHE A 230 2.79 -16.22 0.77
N TRP A 231 2.47 -15.06 0.22
CA TRP A 231 3.34 -14.36 -0.73
C TRP A 231 4.70 -13.96 -0.15
N LEU A 232 4.76 -13.42 1.09
CA LEU A 232 6.02 -13.01 1.71
C LEU A 232 6.96 -14.18 2.01
N GLU A 233 6.38 -15.35 2.34
CA GLU A 233 7.11 -16.60 2.57
C GLU A 233 7.63 -17.16 1.24
N TRP A 234 6.75 -17.29 0.24
CA TRP A 234 7.11 -17.69 -1.11
C TRP A 234 8.23 -16.81 -1.70
N TRP A 235 8.11 -15.51 -1.53
CA TRP A 235 9.12 -14.57 -2.01
C TRP A 235 10.46 -14.72 -1.29
N ALA A 236 10.46 -15.03 0.00
CA ALA A 236 11.68 -15.29 0.78
C ALA A 236 12.35 -16.61 0.41
N GLU A 237 11.56 -17.66 0.18
CA GLU A 237 12.06 -19.01 -0.14
C GLU A 237 12.46 -19.17 -1.61
N ARG A 238 11.84 -18.39 -2.51
CA ARG A 238 12.05 -18.43 -3.97
C ARG A 238 11.99 -19.86 -4.54
N PRO A 239 10.93 -20.63 -4.25
CA PRO A 239 10.80 -22.00 -4.75
C PRO A 239 10.60 -22.02 -6.27
N ALA A 240 10.98 -23.13 -6.92
CA ALA A 240 10.81 -23.33 -8.36
C ALA A 240 9.34 -23.66 -8.75
N MET A 241 8.37 -23.06 -8.05
CA MET A 241 6.93 -23.26 -8.31
C MET A 241 6.20 -21.92 -8.23
N SER A 242 5.03 -21.84 -8.86
CA SER A 242 4.18 -20.66 -8.80
C SER A 242 3.67 -20.38 -7.38
N LEU A 243 3.24 -19.14 -7.12
CA LEU A 243 2.63 -18.77 -5.84
C LEU A 243 1.34 -19.58 -5.57
N GLN A 244 0.55 -19.88 -6.60
CA GLN A 244 -0.67 -20.67 -6.48
C GLN A 244 -0.36 -22.11 -6.03
N GLU A 245 0.62 -22.77 -6.67
CA GLU A 245 1.06 -24.10 -6.29
C GLU A 245 1.62 -24.13 -4.87
N TYR A 246 2.44 -23.12 -4.52
CA TYR A 246 2.97 -22.97 -3.16
C TYR A 246 1.85 -22.79 -2.13
N ALA A 247 0.92 -21.88 -2.38
CA ALA A 247 -0.20 -21.62 -1.49
C ALA A 247 -1.08 -22.86 -1.28
N LEU A 248 -1.35 -23.63 -2.35
CA LEU A 248 -2.10 -24.88 -2.27
C LEU A 248 -1.34 -25.95 -1.46
N GLN A 249 -0.04 -26.11 -1.71
CA GLN A 249 0.79 -27.05 -0.97
C GLN A 249 0.81 -26.72 0.54
N ARG A 250 0.94 -25.45 0.87
CA ARG A 250 0.91 -24.98 2.26
C ARG A 250 -0.47 -25.19 2.90
N ALA A 251 -1.54 -24.83 2.18
CA ALA A 251 -2.91 -24.99 2.66
C ALA A 251 -3.29 -26.47 2.88
N ARG A 252 -2.84 -27.36 2.00
CA ARG A 252 -3.00 -28.83 2.18
C ARG A 252 -2.35 -29.30 3.48
N LYS A 253 -1.11 -28.86 3.70
CA LYS A 253 -0.34 -29.26 4.90
C LYS A 253 -0.94 -28.71 6.20
N GLU A 254 -1.41 -27.46 6.18
CA GLU A 254 -1.84 -26.76 7.40
C GLU A 254 -3.32 -26.95 7.73
N TRP A 255 -4.16 -27.10 6.69
CA TRP A 255 -5.63 -27.08 6.83
C TRP A 255 -6.33 -28.25 6.14
N GLY A 256 -5.61 -29.12 5.46
CA GLY A 256 -6.20 -30.25 4.72
C GLY A 256 -6.97 -29.83 3.46
N ALA A 257 -6.68 -28.67 2.88
CA ALA A 257 -7.42 -28.13 1.75
C ALA A 257 -7.35 -29.04 0.51
N ALA A 258 -8.48 -29.29 -0.15
CA ALA A 258 -8.56 -30.16 -1.32
C ALA A 258 -8.03 -29.47 -2.58
N ASN A 259 -8.37 -28.20 -2.78
CA ASN A 259 -8.00 -27.36 -3.93
C ASN A 259 -7.85 -25.90 -3.51
N LEU A 260 -7.54 -25.00 -4.49
CA LEU A 260 -7.33 -23.58 -4.20
C LEU A 260 -8.59 -22.87 -3.72
N ASP A 261 -9.77 -23.21 -4.22
CA ASP A 261 -11.03 -22.57 -3.79
C ASP A 261 -11.36 -22.95 -2.36
N ASP A 262 -11.18 -24.22 -2.01
CA ASP A 262 -11.32 -24.71 -0.65
C ASP A 262 -10.31 -24.06 0.31
N ALA A 263 -9.05 -23.94 -0.12
CA ALA A 263 -8.01 -23.22 0.62
C ALA A 263 -8.35 -21.75 0.85
N ALA A 264 -8.82 -21.05 -0.19
CA ALA A 264 -9.20 -19.66 -0.13
C ALA A 264 -10.39 -19.42 0.80
N ALA A 265 -11.41 -20.27 0.72
CA ALA A 265 -12.58 -20.20 1.58
C ALA A 265 -12.24 -20.51 3.05
N THR A 266 -11.44 -21.55 3.29
CA THR A 266 -10.98 -21.92 4.65
C THR A 266 -10.13 -20.80 5.26
N PHE A 267 -9.18 -20.26 4.50
CA PHE A 267 -8.36 -19.14 4.97
C PHE A 267 -9.24 -17.91 5.30
N THR A 268 -10.12 -17.53 4.38
CA THR A 268 -10.98 -16.35 4.55
C THR A 268 -11.90 -16.48 5.77
N ALA A 269 -12.52 -17.62 5.98
CA ALA A 269 -13.35 -17.85 7.16
C ALA A 269 -12.53 -17.72 8.46
N ARG A 270 -11.35 -18.35 8.52
CA ARG A 270 -10.44 -18.25 9.68
C ARG A 270 -9.95 -16.84 9.93
N TYR A 271 -9.63 -16.10 8.85
CA TYR A 271 -9.19 -14.71 8.92
C TYR A 271 -10.32 -13.83 9.47
N CYS A 272 -11.53 -13.95 8.92
CA CYS A 272 -12.67 -13.13 9.32
C CYS A 272 -13.08 -13.33 10.79
N ARG A 273 -12.96 -14.54 11.34
CA ARG A 273 -13.25 -14.81 12.77
C ARG A 273 -12.39 -13.99 13.75
N ARG A 274 -11.26 -13.45 13.29
CA ARG A 274 -10.36 -12.60 14.10
C ARG A 274 -10.71 -11.13 14.04
N LEU A 275 -11.60 -10.74 13.13
CA LEU A 275 -11.93 -9.34 12.89
C LEU A 275 -12.82 -8.81 14.01
N VAL A 276 -12.69 -7.49 14.23
CA VAL A 276 -13.56 -6.73 15.13
C VAL A 276 -14.27 -5.64 14.32
N PRO A 277 -15.46 -5.18 14.77
CA PRO A 277 -16.13 -4.06 14.13
C PRO A 277 -15.22 -2.83 14.01
N PHE A 278 -15.38 -2.10 12.93
CA PHE A 278 -14.65 -0.87 12.65
C PHE A 278 -15.58 0.34 12.75
N ASP A 279 -15.20 1.31 13.56
CA ASP A 279 -15.84 2.63 13.62
C ASP A 279 -14.99 3.64 12.86
N PRO A 280 -15.49 4.24 11.76
CA PRO A 280 -14.77 5.25 10.99
C PRO A 280 -14.81 6.65 11.62
N ALA A 281 -15.70 6.94 12.58
CA ALA A 281 -15.92 8.27 13.12
C ALA A 281 -14.65 8.95 13.68
N PRO A 282 -13.76 8.24 14.42
CA PRO A 282 -12.50 8.83 14.91
C PRO A 282 -11.54 9.25 13.79
N TYR A 283 -11.76 8.79 12.57
CA TYR A 283 -10.92 9.03 11.40
C TYR A 283 -11.55 10.00 10.39
N GLY A 284 -12.63 10.71 10.77
CA GLY A 284 -13.35 11.64 9.90
C GLY A 284 -14.41 10.99 9.00
N GLY A 285 -14.86 9.79 9.34
CA GLY A 285 -15.75 8.98 8.51
C GLY A 285 -14.98 8.23 7.42
N TYR A 286 -15.71 7.63 6.48
CA TYR A 286 -15.10 7.05 5.28
C TYR A 286 -14.76 8.11 4.23
N PRO A 287 -13.66 7.95 3.46
CA PRO A 287 -13.47 8.72 2.24
C PRO A 287 -14.69 8.65 1.31
N ALA A 288 -15.12 9.78 0.77
CA ALA A 288 -16.34 9.86 -0.05
C ALA A 288 -16.32 8.89 -1.25
N LEU A 289 -15.13 8.62 -1.80
CA LEU A 289 -14.94 7.70 -2.92
C LEU A 289 -15.22 6.22 -2.57
N LEU A 290 -15.36 5.88 -1.29
CA LEU A 290 -15.78 4.54 -0.86
C LEU A 290 -17.30 4.37 -0.80
N ALA A 291 -18.10 5.43 -0.98
CA ALA A 291 -19.56 5.38 -0.86
C ALA A 291 -20.23 4.30 -1.76
N PRO A 292 -19.84 4.10 -3.04
CA PRO A 292 -20.39 3.03 -3.86
C PRO A 292 -20.12 1.64 -3.26
N ALA A 293 -18.90 1.38 -2.83
CA ALA A 293 -18.52 0.08 -2.27
C ALA A 293 -19.19 -0.20 -0.91
N LEU A 294 -19.44 0.85 -0.12
CA LEU A 294 -20.23 0.74 1.12
C LEU A 294 -21.67 0.35 0.83
N ALA A 295 -22.28 0.94 -0.22
CA ALA A 295 -23.66 0.63 -0.62
C ALA A 295 -23.78 -0.78 -1.20
N GLU A 296 -22.83 -1.22 -2.01
CA GLU A 296 -22.78 -2.58 -2.58
C GLU A 296 -22.55 -3.67 -1.53
N ARG A 297 -22.01 -3.35 -0.36
CA ARG A 297 -21.59 -4.30 0.66
C ARG A 297 -20.73 -5.44 0.10
N ARG A 298 -19.79 -5.09 -0.78
CA ARG A 298 -18.90 -6.06 -1.41
C ARG A 298 -18.09 -6.81 -0.35
N PHE A 299 -18.04 -8.15 -0.45
CA PHE A 299 -17.29 -9.03 0.46
C PHE A 299 -17.70 -8.91 1.94
N HIS A 300 -18.99 -8.67 2.25
CA HIS A 300 -19.41 -8.47 3.63
C HIS A 300 -19.24 -9.72 4.51
N VAL A 301 -18.82 -9.50 5.75
CA VAL A 301 -18.66 -10.52 6.78
C VAL A 301 -20.03 -11.04 7.20
N LEU A 302 -20.16 -12.36 7.32
CA LEU A 302 -21.40 -13.07 7.68
C LEU A 302 -21.42 -13.42 9.15
N TYR A 303 -22.57 -13.21 9.79
CA TYR A 303 -22.81 -13.55 11.19
C TYR A 303 -23.90 -14.60 11.32
N ALA A 304 -23.71 -15.52 12.29
CA ALA A 304 -24.76 -16.39 12.83
C ALA A 304 -24.60 -16.44 14.36
N ASP A 305 -25.68 -16.30 15.08
CA ASP A 305 -25.72 -16.31 16.55
C ASP A 305 -24.70 -15.37 17.21
N GLY A 306 -24.46 -14.20 16.60
CA GLY A 306 -23.51 -13.19 17.08
C GLY A 306 -22.03 -13.49 16.78
N ALA A 307 -21.72 -14.64 16.18
CA ALA A 307 -20.37 -15.01 15.78
C ALA A 307 -20.14 -14.85 14.28
N ILE A 308 -18.91 -14.51 13.89
CA ILE A 308 -18.53 -14.48 12.48
C ILE A 308 -18.38 -15.91 11.95
N VAL A 309 -19.16 -16.25 10.91
CA VAL A 309 -19.18 -17.58 10.29
C VAL A 309 -18.54 -17.63 8.91
N GLY A 310 -18.25 -16.49 8.30
CA GLY A 310 -17.64 -16.46 6.98
C GLY A 310 -17.72 -15.09 6.32
N ARG A 311 -17.67 -15.07 4.99
CA ARG A 311 -17.81 -13.86 4.16
C ARG A 311 -18.61 -14.18 2.90
N SER A 312 -19.30 -13.19 2.33
CA SER A 312 -20.27 -13.36 1.25
C SER A 312 -19.75 -14.06 -0.02
N ASP A 313 -18.47 -13.91 -0.33
CA ASP A 313 -17.85 -14.53 -1.51
C ASP A 313 -17.43 -16.00 -1.31
N VAL A 314 -17.48 -16.51 -0.09
CA VAL A 314 -17.10 -17.91 0.22
C VAL A 314 -18.16 -18.65 1.03
N GLY A 315 -19.23 -17.96 1.43
CA GLY A 315 -20.31 -18.52 2.26
C GLY A 315 -19.90 -18.79 3.72
N PRO A 316 -20.84 -19.27 4.55
CA PRO A 316 -20.54 -19.69 5.90
C PRO A 316 -19.73 -20.98 5.90
N ARG A 317 -18.77 -21.08 6.79
CA ARG A 317 -17.97 -22.30 7.01
C ARG A 317 -17.79 -22.56 8.50
N ALA A 318 -17.88 -23.82 8.88
CA ALA A 318 -17.73 -24.30 10.26
C ALA A 318 -16.29 -24.12 10.78
#